data_f3bc21f929c4d5d088f38894d519f611
#
_entry.id   f3bc21f929c4d5d088f38894d519f611
#
_cell.length_a   1.000
_cell.length_b   1.000
_cell.length_c   1.000
_cell.angle_alpha   90.00
_cell.angle_beta   90.00
_cell.angle_gamma   90.00
#
_symmetry.space_group_name_H-M   'P 1'
#
loop_
_entity.id
_entity.type
_entity.pdbx_description
1 polymer ?
#
loop_
_entity_poly.entity_id
_entity_poly.type
_entity_poly.pdbx_seq_one_letter_code
_entity_poly.pdbx_strand_id
1 'polypeptide(L)'
;EGALEDDTPSGPDTDSDGISDSLDNCSDIANSDQLDTDSDGDGDVCDNDDDGDGVLDANDAFPLDADESVDTDGDGIGDNADPDNMTKARAYLMTRSTSANLTTLHIINSSDNPQQFTGTLYNGDGEQLGLTETVLHNATIPSRGRLKITSAELETIMGIDTWSGPAMLEVNGSARFDLMSKLQSPSGLISNTNCVRQDRVHNLEGFDSDNMTYIRLINIGDTALTDIRGTITDASGNTVGTGNVQLSGSLGAKQQIWLNRNDLSALIGAEWNGTASLQTAIPMPNLRLLNLNLVNSETFFNFSCFENEASNRVYLITNSNSANISETHIINTGSDTVTVTGTLYTSAGAQQGNSDVVLSAAIAPGARTILSANDLETALGAEAWSGPAMLEVSSENNIDLMVRLTNPSGLISNTNCVTQGAVHNLEGSDSNDTTYVRFINQGDSVISDVRGPLYNLNGSVIGTANTQLF
;
A
#
# COMPACT_ATOMS: atom_id res chain seq x y z
N GLU A 1 -11.52 57.72 -33.73
CA GLU A 1 -10.89 56.49 -34.27
C GLU A 1 -9.59 56.33 -33.51
N GLY A 2 -9.61 55.59 -32.43
CA GLY A 2 -8.43 55.16 -31.71
C GLY A 2 -7.97 53.82 -32.28
N ALA A 3 -6.80 53.81 -32.90
CA ALA A 3 -6.14 52.58 -33.27
C ALA A 3 -5.87 51.81 -31.99
N LEU A 4 -6.29 50.56 -31.94
CA LEU A 4 -5.81 49.58 -30.96
C LEU A 4 -4.33 49.38 -31.27
N GLU A 5 -3.46 49.78 -30.37
CA GLU A 5 -2.06 49.42 -30.45
C GLU A 5 -2.00 47.88 -30.36
N ASP A 6 -1.39 47.28 -31.36
CA ASP A 6 -1.06 45.84 -31.42
C ASP A 6 0.10 45.66 -30.46
N ASP A 7 -0.21 45.09 -29.26
CA ASP A 7 0.76 44.76 -28.22
C ASP A 7 1.47 43.42 -28.54
N THR A 8 1.78 43.18 -29.82
CA THR A 8 2.71 42.07 -30.14
C THR A 8 4.12 42.54 -29.79
N PRO A 9 4.88 41.78 -28.99
CA PRO A 9 6.29 42.09 -28.71
C PRO A 9 7.05 42.15 -30.04
N SER A 10 7.54 43.34 -30.40
CA SER A 10 8.22 43.57 -31.66
C SER A 10 9.72 43.30 -31.55
N GLY A 11 10.08 42.03 -31.45
CA GLY A 11 11.47 41.54 -31.51
C GLY A 11 11.63 40.45 -32.57
N PRO A 12 12.87 40.04 -32.89
CA PRO A 12 13.09 38.78 -33.60
C PRO A 12 12.41 37.65 -32.84
N ASP A 13 11.89 36.69 -33.56
CA ASP A 13 11.30 35.42 -33.07
C ASP A 13 11.93 34.33 -33.96
N THR A 14 13.06 33.77 -33.47
CA THR A 14 13.97 32.96 -34.29
C THR A 14 13.39 31.62 -34.61
N ASP A 15 12.67 30.98 -33.67
CA ASP A 15 12.07 29.67 -33.83
C ASP A 15 10.58 29.70 -34.21
N SER A 16 9.97 30.91 -34.16
CA SER A 16 8.59 31.16 -34.61
C SER A 16 7.51 30.57 -33.73
N ASP A 17 7.71 30.48 -32.44
CA ASP A 17 6.76 29.96 -31.47
C ASP A 17 5.75 30.99 -30.94
N GLY A 18 6.01 32.29 -31.24
CA GLY A 18 5.18 33.45 -30.85
C GLY A 18 5.72 34.22 -29.67
N ILE A 19 6.87 33.85 -29.10
CA ILE A 19 7.61 34.59 -28.08
C ILE A 19 8.81 35.23 -28.75
N SER A 20 9.14 36.46 -28.39
CA SER A 20 10.31 37.13 -28.97
C SER A 20 11.59 36.66 -28.27
N ASP A 21 12.72 36.53 -29.04
CA ASP A 21 14.02 36.07 -28.53
C ASP A 21 14.48 36.73 -27.22
N SER A 22 14.02 37.95 -26.92
CA SER A 22 14.37 38.66 -25.70
C SER A 22 13.54 38.30 -24.46
N LEU A 23 12.47 37.56 -24.66
CA LEU A 23 11.54 37.11 -23.63
C LEU A 23 11.44 35.59 -23.59
N ASP A 24 12.11 34.95 -24.53
CA ASP A 24 12.08 33.50 -24.74
C ASP A 24 13.21 32.84 -23.98
N ASN A 25 12.85 31.84 -23.14
CA ASN A 25 13.80 31.08 -22.36
C ASN A 25 14.46 29.93 -23.17
N CYS A 26 14.04 29.76 -24.46
CA CYS A 26 14.65 28.80 -25.41
C CYS A 26 14.69 29.36 -26.83
N SER A 27 15.26 30.53 -27.07
CA SER A 27 15.14 31.34 -28.28
C SER A 27 15.46 30.65 -29.63
N ASP A 28 16.01 29.44 -29.62
CA ASP A 28 16.34 28.64 -30.80
C ASP A 28 15.45 27.40 -30.95
N ILE A 29 14.59 27.08 -29.95
CA ILE A 29 13.75 25.87 -29.89
C ILE A 29 12.35 26.23 -29.41
N ALA A 30 11.36 26.07 -30.29
CA ALA A 30 9.98 26.48 -30.05
C ALA A 30 9.35 25.86 -28.79
N ASN A 31 8.99 26.75 -27.83
CA ASN A 31 8.38 26.36 -26.53
C ASN A 31 7.40 27.43 -26.04
N SER A 32 6.34 27.68 -26.77
CA SER A 32 5.36 28.77 -26.50
C SER A 32 4.72 28.73 -25.10
N ASP A 33 4.87 27.66 -24.34
CA ASP A 33 4.46 27.54 -22.93
C ASP A 33 5.49 28.08 -21.94
N GLN A 34 6.74 28.31 -22.41
CA GLN A 34 7.84 28.91 -21.63
C GLN A 34 8.08 28.22 -20.28
N LEU A 35 7.93 26.88 -20.27
CA LEU A 35 8.13 26.10 -19.05
C LEU A 35 9.60 26.16 -18.65
N ASP A 36 9.87 26.37 -17.37
CA ASP A 36 11.17 26.50 -16.72
C ASP A 36 10.97 25.99 -15.29
N THR A 37 11.24 24.69 -15.11
CA THR A 37 10.86 23.95 -13.90
C THR A 37 11.70 24.34 -12.70
N ASP A 38 13.03 24.57 -12.88
CA ASP A 38 13.95 24.94 -11.82
C ASP A 38 14.13 26.45 -11.66
N SER A 39 13.59 27.22 -12.61
CA SER A 39 13.64 28.70 -12.62
C SER A 39 15.05 29.28 -12.74
N ASP A 40 15.94 28.62 -13.48
CA ASP A 40 17.30 29.11 -13.73
C ASP A 40 17.41 30.07 -14.93
N GLY A 41 16.39 30.08 -15.80
CA GLY A 41 16.21 30.99 -16.93
C GLY A 41 16.40 30.31 -18.29
N ASP A 42 16.84 29.07 -18.35
CA ASP A 42 16.78 28.19 -19.52
C ASP A 42 15.46 27.38 -19.46
N GLY A 43 14.75 27.23 -20.55
CA GLY A 43 13.48 26.48 -20.55
C GLY A 43 13.69 24.99 -20.71
N ASP A 44 12.78 24.17 -20.16
CA ASP A 44 12.87 22.69 -20.11
C ASP A 44 13.21 22.05 -21.48
N VAL A 45 12.79 22.65 -22.58
CA VAL A 45 13.06 22.11 -23.92
C VAL A 45 14.53 22.28 -24.36
N CYS A 46 15.25 23.25 -23.80
CA CYS A 46 16.64 23.57 -24.15
C CYS A 46 17.60 23.38 -22.98
N ASP A 47 17.10 23.13 -21.79
CA ASP A 47 17.89 22.72 -20.64
C ASP A 47 18.27 21.23 -20.78
N ASN A 48 19.19 20.76 -19.99
CA ASN A 48 19.60 19.36 -19.89
C ASN A 48 19.42 18.81 -18.47
N ASP A 49 18.93 19.65 -17.53
CA ASP A 49 18.75 19.35 -16.11
C ASP A 49 17.54 20.16 -15.63
N ASP A 50 16.34 19.77 -16.18
CA ASP A 50 15.10 20.56 -16.11
C ASP A 50 14.65 20.93 -14.70
N ASP A 51 15.02 20.15 -13.67
CA ASP A 51 14.64 20.41 -12.28
C ASP A 51 15.79 20.92 -11.40
N GLY A 52 17.02 20.99 -11.97
CA GLY A 52 18.19 21.58 -11.30
C GLY A 52 18.75 20.76 -10.14
N ASP A 53 18.47 19.44 -10.07
CA ASP A 53 18.96 18.57 -8.99
C ASP A 53 20.43 18.14 -9.17
N GLY A 54 21.01 18.35 -10.37
CA GLY A 54 22.37 18.04 -10.77
C GLY A 54 22.51 16.69 -11.49
N VAL A 55 21.40 16.03 -11.81
CA VAL A 55 21.33 14.84 -12.67
C VAL A 55 20.72 15.27 -14.00
N LEU A 56 21.43 15.00 -15.10
CA LEU A 56 20.92 15.37 -16.42
C LEU A 56 19.70 14.54 -16.81
N ASP A 57 18.71 15.10 -17.48
CA ASP A 57 17.46 14.45 -17.93
C ASP A 57 17.67 13.11 -18.60
N ALA A 58 18.73 12.98 -19.39
CA ALA A 58 19.06 11.74 -20.07
C ALA A 58 19.43 10.59 -19.13
N ASN A 59 19.74 10.89 -17.86
CA ASN A 59 20.11 9.96 -16.80
C ASN A 59 19.14 10.00 -15.62
N ASP A 60 18.15 10.88 -15.69
CA ASP A 60 17.14 11.08 -14.66
C ASP A 60 15.86 10.32 -14.98
N ALA A 61 15.35 9.60 -14.02
CA ALA A 61 14.06 8.93 -14.13
C ALA A 61 12.87 9.89 -13.94
N PHE A 62 13.11 11.06 -13.33
CA PHE A 62 12.11 12.08 -13.00
C PHE A 62 12.59 13.50 -13.33
N PRO A 63 12.84 13.82 -14.60
CA PRO A 63 13.52 15.07 -15.01
C PRO A 63 12.84 16.38 -14.61
N LEU A 64 11.66 16.31 -13.99
CA LEU A 64 10.88 17.48 -13.54
C LEU A 64 10.64 17.48 -12.02
N ASP A 65 11.35 16.64 -11.25
CA ASP A 65 11.17 16.49 -9.80
C ASP A 65 12.52 16.45 -9.08
N ALA A 66 13.04 17.61 -8.70
CA ALA A 66 14.33 17.80 -8.04
C ALA A 66 14.53 17.02 -6.72
N ASP A 67 13.50 16.40 -6.19
CA ASP A 67 13.60 15.51 -5.03
C ASP A 67 13.83 14.04 -5.43
N GLU A 68 13.73 13.70 -6.71
CA GLU A 68 13.82 12.33 -7.24
C GLU A 68 14.66 12.29 -8.52
N SER A 69 15.56 11.34 -8.64
CA SER A 69 16.36 11.15 -9.87
C SER A 69 16.56 9.67 -10.24
N VAL A 70 16.18 8.76 -9.37
CA VAL A 70 16.36 7.32 -9.57
C VAL A 70 15.06 6.59 -9.30
N ASP A 71 14.69 5.71 -10.21
CA ASP A 71 13.63 4.72 -10.05
C ASP A 71 14.27 3.33 -10.18
N THR A 72 14.71 2.79 -9.05
CA THR A 72 15.48 1.52 -9.03
C THR A 72 14.63 0.34 -9.47
N ASP A 73 13.32 0.42 -9.32
CA ASP A 73 12.44 -0.71 -9.60
C ASP A 73 11.53 -0.51 -10.82
N GLY A 74 11.45 0.71 -11.35
CA GLY A 74 10.71 1.03 -12.55
C GLY A 74 9.21 1.06 -12.34
N ASP A 75 8.74 1.36 -11.10
CA ASP A 75 7.31 1.43 -10.80
C ASP A 75 6.73 2.85 -10.98
N GLY A 76 7.58 3.83 -11.27
CA GLY A 76 7.22 5.22 -11.50
C GLY A 76 7.17 6.08 -10.23
N ILE A 77 7.65 5.55 -9.11
CA ILE A 77 7.86 6.29 -7.86
C ILE A 77 9.37 6.42 -7.65
N GLY A 78 9.86 7.63 -7.40
CA GLY A 78 11.29 7.85 -7.18
C GLY A 78 11.79 7.21 -5.89
N ASP A 79 13.05 6.79 -5.90
CA ASP A 79 13.69 6.06 -4.79
C ASP A 79 13.60 6.78 -3.43
N ASN A 80 13.50 8.11 -3.42
CA ASN A 80 13.37 8.89 -2.19
C ASN A 80 11.93 8.89 -1.64
N ALA A 81 10.94 8.93 -2.52
CA ALA A 81 9.52 8.87 -2.18
C ALA A 81 9.05 7.42 -2.02
N ASP A 82 9.74 6.44 -2.64
CA ASP A 82 9.35 5.04 -2.61
C ASP A 82 9.64 4.41 -1.24
N PRO A 83 8.60 4.05 -0.47
CA PRO A 83 8.76 3.34 0.79
C PRO A 83 9.27 1.91 0.60
N ASP A 84 9.19 1.38 -0.62
CA ASP A 84 9.57 0.04 -1.01
C ASP A 84 10.73 0.03 -2.02
N ASN A 85 11.63 1.03 -1.94
CA ASN A 85 12.89 1.02 -2.68
C ASN A 85 13.50 -0.38 -2.63
N MET A 86 13.48 -1.08 -3.76
CA MET A 86 13.50 -2.54 -3.86
C MET A 86 14.84 -3.19 -3.52
N THR A 87 15.82 -2.41 -3.11
CA THR A 87 17.06 -2.92 -2.50
C THR A 87 16.99 -2.94 -0.98
N LYS A 88 15.92 -2.36 -0.39
CA LYS A 88 15.67 -2.33 1.05
C LYS A 88 14.19 -2.51 1.35
N ALA A 89 13.86 -3.53 2.11
CA ALA A 89 12.50 -3.80 2.53
C ALA A 89 12.42 -4.11 4.03
N ARG A 90 11.21 -4.03 4.62
CA ARG A 90 11.01 -4.21 6.06
C ARG A 90 9.93 -5.22 6.36
N ALA A 91 10.24 -6.15 7.26
CA ALA A 91 9.24 -6.98 7.91
C ALA A 91 8.83 -6.31 9.23
N TYR A 92 7.64 -5.73 9.24
CA TYR A 92 7.19 -4.87 10.33
C TYR A 92 6.78 -5.62 11.61
N LEU A 93 6.55 -6.91 11.52
CA LEU A 93 6.17 -7.73 12.66
C LEU A 93 6.89 -9.07 12.65
N MET A 94 8.03 -9.13 13.33
CA MET A 94 8.74 -10.38 13.60
C MET A 94 8.48 -10.81 15.05
N THR A 95 7.98 -12.02 15.22
CA THR A 95 7.77 -12.62 16.55
C THR A 95 8.94 -13.50 16.94
N ARG A 96 9.20 -13.66 18.23
CA ARG A 96 10.18 -14.61 18.76
C ARG A 96 9.68 -16.05 18.61
N SER A 97 10.59 -17.03 18.63
CA SER A 97 10.27 -18.46 18.48
C SER A 97 9.37 -19.03 19.59
N THR A 98 9.37 -18.38 20.77
CA THR A 98 8.53 -18.75 21.92
C THR A 98 7.16 -18.06 21.93
N SER A 99 6.84 -17.28 20.92
CA SER A 99 5.53 -16.61 20.78
C SER A 99 4.45 -17.63 20.41
N ALA A 100 3.22 -17.39 20.88
CA ALA A 100 2.06 -18.19 20.46
C ALA A 100 1.76 -17.99 18.96
N ASN A 101 1.90 -16.76 18.46
CA ASN A 101 1.82 -16.46 17.03
C ASN A 101 3.24 -16.44 16.46
N LEU A 102 3.49 -17.19 15.40
CA LEU A 102 4.82 -17.37 14.81
C LEU A 102 4.92 -16.66 13.47
N THR A 103 5.97 -15.89 13.30
CA THR A 103 6.27 -15.24 12.02
C THR A 103 7.17 -16.12 11.16
N THR A 104 6.88 -16.17 9.88
CA THR A 104 7.75 -16.71 8.84
C THR A 104 7.98 -15.64 7.79
N LEU A 105 9.25 -15.34 7.54
CA LEU A 105 9.68 -14.41 6.52
C LEU A 105 9.95 -15.15 5.22
N HIS A 106 9.52 -14.56 4.11
CA HIS A 106 9.85 -15.00 2.76
C HIS A 106 10.51 -13.84 2.02
N ILE A 107 11.72 -14.07 1.54
CA ILE A 107 12.46 -13.13 0.68
C ILE A 107 12.56 -13.77 -0.69
N ILE A 108 12.07 -13.10 -1.71
CA ILE A 108 12.06 -13.60 -3.09
C ILE A 108 13.00 -12.72 -3.91
N ASN A 109 14.02 -13.33 -4.49
CA ASN A 109 14.89 -12.60 -5.39
C ASN A 109 14.16 -12.34 -6.71
N SER A 110 13.63 -11.14 -6.89
CA SER A 110 12.92 -10.73 -8.12
C SER A 110 13.85 -10.27 -9.23
N SER A 111 15.16 -10.11 -8.93
CA SER A 111 16.16 -9.70 -9.90
C SER A 111 16.59 -10.83 -10.84
N ASP A 112 17.29 -10.47 -11.89
CA ASP A 112 17.81 -11.41 -12.90
C ASP A 112 19.14 -12.08 -12.49
N ASN A 113 19.77 -11.60 -11.41
CA ASN A 113 21.04 -12.09 -10.92
C ASN A 113 20.93 -12.74 -9.53
N PRO A 114 21.78 -13.73 -9.19
CA PRO A 114 21.86 -14.22 -7.82
C PRO A 114 22.34 -13.12 -6.88
N GLN A 115 21.69 -13.00 -5.70
CA GLN A 115 22.07 -12.01 -4.69
C GLN A 115 22.07 -12.60 -3.28
N GLN A 116 22.75 -11.92 -2.38
CA GLN A 116 22.78 -12.24 -0.96
C GLN A 116 22.04 -11.17 -0.19
N PHE A 117 21.29 -11.57 0.83
CA PHE A 117 20.53 -10.66 1.67
C PHE A 117 21.20 -10.50 3.02
N THR A 118 21.22 -9.27 3.50
CA THR A 118 21.57 -8.94 4.88
C THR A 118 20.37 -8.41 5.63
N GLY A 119 20.44 -8.44 6.96
CA GLY A 119 19.34 -7.93 7.78
C GLY A 119 19.81 -7.32 9.09
N THR A 120 19.06 -6.34 9.58
CA THR A 120 19.23 -5.74 10.90
C THR A 120 17.90 -5.80 11.65
N LEU A 121 17.91 -6.39 12.84
CA LEU A 121 16.71 -6.58 13.66
C LEU A 121 16.64 -5.50 14.74
N TYR A 122 15.46 -4.88 14.90
CA TYR A 122 15.18 -3.87 15.93
C TYR A 122 14.04 -4.32 16.83
N ASN A 123 14.19 -4.19 18.16
CA ASN A 123 13.11 -4.43 19.11
C ASN A 123 12.06 -3.30 19.10
N GLY A 124 11.04 -3.40 19.97
CA GLY A 124 10.01 -2.37 20.10
C GLY A 124 10.53 -1.00 20.55
N ASP A 125 11.64 -0.96 21.25
CA ASP A 125 12.26 0.28 21.72
C ASP A 125 13.18 0.93 20.68
N GLY A 126 13.34 0.30 19.50
CA GLY A 126 14.23 0.76 18.42
C GLY A 126 15.69 0.35 18.63
N GLU A 127 15.97 -0.46 19.65
CA GLU A 127 17.31 -0.96 19.90
C GLU A 127 17.62 -2.10 18.94
N GLN A 128 18.81 -2.08 18.37
CA GLN A 128 19.30 -3.15 17.52
C GLN A 128 19.52 -4.43 18.32
N LEU A 129 19.07 -5.54 17.78
CA LEU A 129 19.25 -6.88 18.30
C LEU A 129 20.29 -7.64 17.45
N GLY A 130 21.34 -8.16 18.09
CA GLY A 130 22.41 -8.86 17.39
C GLY A 130 23.33 -7.92 16.60
N LEU A 131 23.88 -8.40 15.49
CA LEU A 131 24.79 -7.64 14.62
C LEU A 131 24.03 -6.88 13.53
N THR A 132 24.60 -5.75 13.11
CA THR A 132 24.13 -4.97 11.95
C THR A 132 24.37 -5.75 10.67
N GLU A 133 23.48 -5.63 9.69
CA GLU A 133 23.65 -6.19 8.34
C GLU A 133 24.11 -7.66 8.35
N THR A 134 23.55 -8.42 9.29
CA THR A 134 23.86 -9.85 9.40
C THR A 134 23.43 -10.58 8.12
N VAL A 135 24.34 -11.39 7.57
CA VAL A 135 24.03 -12.22 6.39
C VAL A 135 22.92 -13.22 6.75
N LEU A 136 21.75 -13.07 6.11
CA LEU A 136 20.56 -13.87 6.39
C LEU A 136 20.67 -15.31 5.87
N HIS A 137 21.52 -15.52 4.84
CA HIS A 137 21.81 -16.85 4.31
C HIS A 137 23.21 -16.87 3.67
N ASN A 138 24.04 -17.86 4.03
CA ASN A 138 25.43 -17.90 3.59
C ASN A 138 25.61 -18.09 2.07
N ALA A 139 24.66 -18.74 1.39
CA ALA A 139 24.67 -18.87 -0.06
C ALA A 139 23.88 -17.73 -0.70
N THR A 140 24.24 -17.35 -1.93
CA THR A 140 23.43 -16.45 -2.74
C THR A 140 22.11 -17.11 -3.10
N ILE A 141 21.05 -16.32 -3.14
CA ILE A 141 19.72 -16.74 -3.59
C ILE A 141 19.68 -16.52 -5.11
N PRO A 142 19.48 -17.58 -5.91
CA PRO A 142 19.42 -17.46 -7.37
C PRO A 142 18.30 -16.50 -7.82
N SER A 143 18.41 -16.00 -9.07
CA SER A 143 17.29 -15.32 -9.72
C SER A 143 16.00 -16.12 -9.56
N ARG A 144 14.91 -15.43 -9.16
CA ARG A 144 13.58 -16.03 -8.88
C ARG A 144 13.58 -17.06 -7.74
N GLY A 145 14.71 -17.24 -7.05
CA GLY A 145 14.82 -18.08 -5.86
C GLY A 145 14.20 -17.43 -4.64
N ARG A 146 13.86 -18.25 -3.65
CA ARG A 146 13.20 -17.83 -2.41
C ARG A 146 13.97 -18.30 -1.17
N LEU A 147 14.21 -17.39 -0.25
CA LEU A 147 14.69 -17.68 1.10
C LEU A 147 13.48 -17.66 2.06
N LYS A 148 13.35 -18.69 2.88
CA LYS A 148 12.37 -18.77 3.96
C LYS A 148 13.13 -18.75 5.28
N ILE A 149 12.69 -17.91 6.24
CA ILE A 149 13.30 -17.78 7.57
C ILE A 149 12.19 -17.81 8.61
N THR A 150 12.22 -18.75 9.51
CA THR A 150 11.35 -18.82 10.69
C THR A 150 11.91 -17.96 11.82
N SER A 151 11.10 -17.67 12.84
CA SER A 151 11.56 -16.92 14.02
C SER A 151 12.77 -17.59 14.70
N ALA A 152 12.77 -18.92 14.82
CA ALA A 152 13.87 -19.65 15.44
C ALA A 152 15.19 -19.63 14.61
N GLU A 153 15.05 -19.69 13.29
CA GLU A 153 16.21 -19.52 12.39
C GLU A 153 16.74 -18.09 12.46
N LEU A 154 15.88 -17.09 12.54
CA LEU A 154 16.26 -15.69 12.69
C LEU A 154 17.04 -15.45 14.00
N GLU A 155 16.56 -15.99 15.12
CA GLU A 155 17.28 -15.95 16.41
C GLU A 155 18.72 -16.51 16.26
N THR A 156 18.83 -17.66 15.61
CA THR A 156 20.14 -18.31 15.36
C THR A 156 21.03 -17.44 14.44
N ILE A 157 20.49 -16.90 13.36
CA ILE A 157 21.20 -16.05 12.40
C ILE A 157 21.72 -14.78 13.07
N MET A 158 20.88 -14.13 13.88
CA MET A 158 21.23 -12.90 14.59
C MET A 158 22.14 -13.13 15.79
N GLY A 159 22.34 -14.38 16.21
CA GLY A 159 23.17 -14.73 17.37
C GLY A 159 22.57 -14.26 18.69
N ILE A 160 21.24 -14.30 18.80
CA ILE A 160 20.47 -13.89 19.99
C ILE A 160 19.65 -15.07 20.50
N ASP A 161 19.47 -15.16 21.82
CA ASP A 161 18.66 -16.24 22.39
C ASP A 161 17.16 -16.00 22.16
N THR A 162 16.70 -14.78 22.38
CA THR A 162 15.31 -14.34 22.14
C THR A 162 15.20 -12.84 22.38
N TRP A 163 14.05 -12.25 22.06
CA TRP A 163 13.74 -10.85 22.36
C TRP A 163 12.37 -10.69 23.01
N SER A 164 12.07 -9.49 23.52
CA SER A 164 10.79 -9.16 24.12
C SER A 164 9.90 -8.40 23.14
N GLY A 165 8.63 -8.78 23.04
CA GLY A 165 7.66 -8.16 22.14
C GLY A 165 7.91 -8.47 20.68
N PRO A 166 7.19 -7.82 19.76
CA PRO A 166 7.46 -7.92 18.33
C PRO A 166 8.63 -7.01 17.92
N ALA A 167 9.35 -7.44 16.89
CA ALA A 167 10.49 -6.73 16.33
C ALA A 167 10.22 -6.33 14.88
N MET A 168 11.05 -5.46 14.33
CA MET A 168 11.10 -5.09 12.92
C MET A 168 12.43 -5.56 12.34
N LEU A 169 12.40 -6.22 11.20
CA LEU A 169 13.59 -6.61 10.45
C LEU A 169 13.72 -5.73 9.21
N GLU A 170 14.80 -4.97 9.09
CA GLU A 170 15.21 -4.37 7.83
C GLU A 170 16.02 -5.39 7.04
N VAL A 171 15.72 -5.56 5.78
CA VAL A 171 16.42 -6.46 4.85
C VAL A 171 17.00 -5.61 3.73
N ASN A 172 18.28 -5.85 3.41
CA ASN A 172 18.97 -5.22 2.29
C ASN A 172 19.37 -6.28 1.27
N GLY A 173 19.21 -5.97 0.01
CA GLY A 173 19.70 -6.71 -1.15
C GLY A 173 20.60 -5.83 -2.00
N SER A 174 21.21 -6.39 -3.03
CA SER A 174 21.99 -5.64 -4.03
C SER A 174 21.19 -5.31 -5.28
N ALA A 175 19.97 -5.78 -5.39
CA ALA A 175 19.03 -5.58 -6.47
C ALA A 175 17.61 -5.93 -5.98
N ARG A 176 16.63 -5.71 -6.81
CA ARG A 176 15.19 -5.95 -6.55
C ARG A 176 14.89 -7.28 -5.87
N PHE A 177 14.08 -7.22 -4.84
CA PHE A 177 13.52 -8.39 -4.17
C PHE A 177 12.16 -8.06 -3.55
N ASP A 178 11.34 -9.09 -3.37
CA ASP A 178 10.06 -8.97 -2.66
C ASP A 178 10.18 -9.57 -1.26
N LEU A 179 9.51 -8.95 -0.31
CA LEU A 179 9.47 -9.38 1.09
C LEU A 179 8.03 -9.66 1.51
N MET A 180 7.79 -10.83 2.10
CA MET A 180 6.50 -11.17 2.69
C MET A 180 6.69 -11.73 4.09
N SER A 181 5.91 -11.23 5.03
CA SER A 181 5.87 -11.72 6.41
C SER A 181 4.52 -12.39 6.69
N LYS A 182 4.53 -13.68 6.98
CA LYS A 182 3.36 -14.47 7.38
C LYS A 182 3.33 -14.60 8.89
N LEU A 183 2.24 -14.20 9.52
CA LEU A 183 1.95 -14.48 10.94
C LEU A 183 0.96 -15.63 11.03
N GLN A 184 1.36 -16.71 11.68
CA GLN A 184 0.52 -17.89 11.90
C GLN A 184 0.07 -17.96 13.35
N SER A 185 -1.25 -18.07 13.56
CA SER A 185 -1.85 -18.29 14.88
C SER A 185 -1.67 -19.72 15.37
N PRO A 186 -1.93 -19.99 16.67
CA PRO A 186 -1.93 -21.36 17.22
C PRO A 186 -2.93 -22.31 16.52
N SER A 187 -4.02 -21.79 16.00
CA SER A 187 -5.02 -22.54 15.23
C SER A 187 -4.62 -22.79 13.77
N GLY A 188 -3.45 -22.32 13.35
CA GLY A 188 -2.93 -22.48 11.97
C GLY A 188 -3.37 -21.40 10.98
N LEU A 189 -4.16 -20.41 11.40
CA LEU A 189 -4.60 -19.32 10.52
C LEU A 189 -3.45 -18.38 10.22
N ILE A 190 -3.35 -17.93 8.98
CA ILE A 190 -2.23 -17.13 8.47
C ILE A 190 -2.72 -15.73 8.05
N SER A 191 -1.98 -14.71 8.46
CA SER A 191 -2.14 -13.31 8.03
C SER A 191 -0.83 -12.78 7.46
N ASN A 192 -0.91 -11.96 6.39
CA ASN A 192 0.22 -11.18 5.91
C ASN A 192 0.32 -9.92 6.77
N THR A 193 1.47 -9.69 7.40
CA THR A 193 1.69 -8.55 8.29
C THR A 193 2.63 -7.49 7.71
N ASN A 194 2.88 -7.54 6.40
CA ASN A 194 3.83 -6.63 5.77
C ASN A 194 3.19 -5.38 5.12
N CYS A 195 1.87 -5.30 5.05
CA CYS A 195 1.17 -4.10 4.58
C CYS A 195 1.02 -3.09 5.71
N VAL A 196 1.50 -1.88 5.52
CA VAL A 196 1.40 -0.74 6.43
C VAL A 196 0.92 0.50 5.68
N ARG A 197 0.39 1.50 6.41
CA ARG A 197 -0.01 2.80 5.84
C ARG A 197 0.81 3.91 6.48
N GLN A 198 0.89 5.07 5.83
CA GLN A 198 1.64 6.22 6.36
C GLN A 198 0.83 6.99 7.41
N ASP A 199 -0.39 7.40 7.10
CA ASP A 199 -1.09 8.44 7.86
C ASP A 199 -2.52 8.10 8.28
N ARG A 200 -3.07 6.96 7.84
CA ARG A 200 -4.48 6.59 8.07
C ARG A 200 -4.68 5.13 8.39
N VAL A 201 -5.69 4.88 9.21
CA VAL A 201 -6.20 3.53 9.50
C VAL A 201 -7.72 3.60 9.53
N HIS A 202 -8.37 2.72 8.81
CA HIS A 202 -9.81 2.79 8.61
C HIS A 202 -10.63 1.72 9.34
N ASN A 203 -10.01 0.77 10.01
CA ASN A 203 -10.75 -0.29 10.68
C ASN A 203 -10.39 -0.37 12.17
N LEU A 204 -10.90 0.59 12.93
CA LEU A 204 -10.90 0.51 14.39
C LEU A 204 -12.22 -0.12 14.84
N GLU A 205 -12.17 -1.31 15.40
CA GLU A 205 -13.34 -1.96 15.99
C GLU A 205 -13.80 -1.23 17.26
N GLY A 206 -15.11 -0.95 17.35
CA GLY A 206 -15.72 -0.26 18.48
C GLY A 206 -15.88 -1.14 19.71
N PHE A 207 -16.38 -0.54 20.81
CA PHE A 207 -16.57 -1.23 22.10
C PHE A 207 -17.72 -2.24 22.10
N ASP A 208 -18.57 -2.18 21.09
CA ASP A 208 -19.63 -3.16 20.80
C ASP A 208 -19.14 -4.41 20.04
N SER A 209 -17.87 -4.45 19.63
CA SER A 209 -17.24 -5.59 18.96
C SER A 209 -16.47 -6.47 19.94
N ASP A 210 -16.58 -7.79 19.77
CA ASP A 210 -15.76 -8.78 20.47
C ASP A 210 -14.29 -8.79 19.99
N ASN A 211 -14.04 -8.20 18.82
CA ASN A 211 -12.70 -8.08 18.26
C ASN A 211 -11.94 -6.90 18.89
N MET A 212 -10.63 -7.03 19.04
CA MET A 212 -9.77 -5.99 19.60
C MET A 212 -8.88 -5.39 18.52
N THR A 213 -8.98 -4.09 18.32
CA THR A 213 -8.07 -3.33 17.45
C THR A 213 -6.75 -3.01 18.15
N TYR A 214 -5.68 -3.17 17.40
CA TYR A 214 -4.34 -2.71 17.72
C TYR A 214 -3.79 -1.86 16.60
N ILE A 215 -3.31 -0.67 16.94
CA ILE A 215 -2.52 0.16 16.04
C ILE A 215 -1.08 0.12 16.52
N ARG A 216 -0.18 -0.14 15.60
CA ARG A 216 1.24 -0.04 15.86
C ARG A 216 1.78 1.18 15.14
N LEU A 217 2.31 2.14 15.87
CA LEU A 217 3.06 3.26 15.33
C LEU A 217 4.50 2.83 15.21
N ILE A 218 5.09 2.97 14.03
CA ILE A 218 6.43 2.50 13.69
C ILE A 218 7.21 3.66 13.09
N ASN A 219 8.31 4.04 13.71
CA ASN A 219 9.27 4.96 13.11
C ASN A 219 10.29 4.15 12.30
N ILE A 220 10.25 4.27 10.98
CA ILE A 220 11.20 3.60 10.09
C ILE A 220 12.47 4.41 9.85
N GLY A 221 12.50 5.68 10.28
CA GLY A 221 13.62 6.59 10.10
C GLY A 221 14.75 6.43 11.12
N ASP A 222 15.82 7.16 10.90
CA ASP A 222 17.03 7.18 11.71
C ASP A 222 17.06 8.33 12.74
N THR A 223 15.99 9.13 12.78
CA THR A 223 15.77 10.22 13.74
C THR A 223 14.46 10.04 14.47
N ALA A 224 14.34 10.63 15.66
CA ALA A 224 13.08 10.57 16.43
C ALA A 224 11.98 11.39 15.74
N LEU A 225 10.78 10.82 15.67
CA LEU A 225 9.55 11.56 15.38
C LEU A 225 9.01 12.13 16.71
N THR A 226 8.55 13.36 16.67
CA THR A 226 8.03 14.05 17.86
C THR A 226 6.60 14.53 17.61
N ASP A 227 5.82 14.60 18.71
CA ASP A 227 4.46 15.12 18.71
C ASP A 227 3.54 14.46 17.67
N ILE A 228 3.53 13.13 17.65
CA ILE A 228 2.64 12.36 16.77
C ILE A 228 1.21 12.53 17.26
N ARG A 229 0.36 13.17 16.46
CA ARG A 229 -1.02 13.48 16.79
C ARG A 229 -1.99 12.84 15.81
N GLY A 230 -3.22 12.61 16.25
CA GLY A 230 -4.26 12.06 15.41
C GLY A 230 -5.67 12.37 15.88
N THR A 231 -6.62 12.15 14.98
CA THR A 231 -8.06 12.30 15.22
C THR A 231 -8.74 10.98 14.90
N ILE A 232 -9.65 10.55 15.78
CA ILE A 232 -10.52 9.41 15.50
C ILE A 232 -11.88 9.95 15.06
N THR A 233 -12.39 9.41 13.96
CA THR A 233 -13.73 9.71 13.43
C THR A 233 -14.58 8.45 13.41
N ASP A 234 -15.88 8.60 13.72
CA ASP A 234 -16.85 7.52 13.58
C ASP A 234 -17.22 7.26 12.09
N ALA A 235 -18.09 6.30 11.85
CA ALA A 235 -18.55 5.97 10.50
C ALA A 235 -19.29 7.11 9.79
N SER A 236 -19.78 8.10 10.54
CA SER A 236 -20.44 9.30 10.00
C SER A 236 -19.47 10.45 9.73
N GLY A 237 -18.19 10.29 10.02
CA GLY A 237 -17.16 11.34 9.89
C GLY A 237 -17.09 12.31 11.08
N ASN A 238 -17.86 12.07 12.15
CA ASN A 238 -17.79 12.92 13.33
C ASN A 238 -16.56 12.57 14.17
N THR A 239 -15.89 13.60 14.69
CA THR A 239 -14.80 13.39 15.65
C THR A 239 -15.33 12.72 16.91
N VAL A 240 -14.69 11.62 17.30
CA VAL A 240 -14.98 10.90 18.55
C VAL A 240 -14.13 11.50 19.67
N GLY A 241 -14.78 12.01 20.71
CA GLY A 241 -14.09 12.64 21.84
C GLY A 241 -13.27 13.86 21.44
N THR A 242 -12.04 13.95 21.91
CA THR A 242 -11.13 15.05 21.60
C THR A 242 -10.36 14.76 20.31
N GLY A 243 -10.44 15.66 19.32
CA GLY A 243 -9.65 15.58 18.08
C GLY A 243 -8.22 16.05 18.28
N ASN A 244 -7.34 15.70 17.35
CA ASN A 244 -5.93 16.08 17.32
C ASN A 244 -5.19 15.78 18.64
N VAL A 245 -5.47 14.61 19.23
CA VAL A 245 -4.81 14.18 20.47
C VAL A 245 -3.39 13.70 20.20
N GLN A 246 -2.53 13.85 21.21
CA GLN A 246 -1.17 13.30 21.12
C GLN A 246 -1.20 11.78 21.31
N LEU A 247 -0.90 11.05 20.22
CA LEU A 247 -0.78 9.58 20.22
C LEU A 247 0.56 9.15 20.81
N SER A 248 1.62 9.92 20.54
CA SER A 248 2.94 9.75 21.14
C SER A 248 3.67 11.09 21.20
N GLY A 249 4.31 11.38 22.34
CA GLY A 249 5.14 12.57 22.51
C GLY A 249 6.47 12.47 21.75
N SER A 250 7.03 11.28 21.70
CA SER A 250 8.25 10.97 20.95
C SER A 250 8.29 9.49 20.60
N LEU A 251 8.73 9.21 19.38
CA LEU A 251 8.99 7.85 18.91
C LEU A 251 10.41 7.83 18.35
N GLY A 252 11.35 7.26 19.09
CA GLY A 252 12.78 7.22 18.74
C GLY A 252 13.02 6.55 17.38
N ALA A 253 14.24 6.66 16.85
CA ALA A 253 14.65 5.98 15.64
C ALA A 253 14.35 4.46 15.73
N LYS A 254 13.74 3.88 14.70
CA LYS A 254 13.33 2.46 14.63
C LYS A 254 12.38 2.00 15.76
N GLN A 255 11.97 2.89 16.66
CA GLN A 255 11.08 2.58 17.77
C GLN A 255 9.65 2.31 17.30
N GLN A 256 8.93 1.51 18.07
CA GLN A 256 7.57 1.10 17.79
C GLN A 256 6.76 1.07 19.07
N ILE A 257 5.52 1.54 19.02
CA ILE A 257 4.58 1.48 20.14
C ILE A 257 3.25 0.87 19.70
N TRP A 258 2.56 0.22 20.62
CA TRP A 258 1.23 -0.30 20.44
C TRP A 258 0.21 0.58 21.13
N LEU A 259 -0.90 0.81 20.46
CA LEU A 259 -2.11 1.42 21.02
C LEU A 259 -3.28 0.47 20.73
N ASN A 260 -3.87 -0.06 21.75
CA ASN A 260 -5.12 -0.82 21.60
C ASN A 260 -6.34 0.10 21.72
N ARG A 261 -7.53 -0.43 21.51
CA ARG A 261 -8.79 0.31 21.59
C ARG A 261 -8.94 1.08 22.92
N ASN A 262 -8.54 0.48 24.05
CA ASN A 262 -8.66 1.13 25.36
C ASN A 262 -7.67 2.29 25.52
N ASP A 263 -6.43 2.12 24.99
CA ASP A 263 -5.43 3.19 25.01
C ASP A 263 -5.92 4.38 24.17
N LEU A 264 -6.46 4.12 22.98
CA LEU A 264 -7.02 5.15 22.11
C LEU A 264 -8.21 5.86 22.77
N SER A 265 -9.15 5.11 23.37
CA SER A 265 -10.28 5.67 24.13
C SER A 265 -9.83 6.57 25.28
N ALA A 266 -8.81 6.15 26.02
CA ALA A 266 -8.26 6.96 27.10
C ALA A 266 -7.62 8.27 26.60
N LEU A 267 -6.94 8.25 25.46
CA LEU A 267 -6.34 9.43 24.86
C LEU A 267 -7.38 10.45 24.37
N ILE A 268 -8.45 9.99 23.73
CA ILE A 268 -9.51 10.88 23.20
C ILE A 268 -10.58 11.24 24.22
N GLY A 269 -10.64 10.54 25.34
CA GLY A 269 -11.62 10.74 26.41
C GLY A 269 -13.05 10.27 26.06
N ALA A 270 -13.18 9.33 25.13
CA ALA A 270 -14.47 8.80 24.67
C ALA A 270 -14.34 7.35 24.18
N GLU A 271 -15.46 6.62 24.21
CA GLU A 271 -15.63 5.32 23.55
C GLU A 271 -16.42 5.49 22.25
N TRP A 272 -16.33 4.54 21.34
CA TRP A 272 -17.11 4.48 20.12
C TRP A 272 -17.69 3.09 19.89
N ASN A 273 -18.78 3.04 19.14
CA ASN A 273 -19.38 1.81 18.68
C ASN A 273 -19.30 1.72 17.15
N GLY A 274 -19.37 0.51 16.62
CA GLY A 274 -19.14 0.25 15.21
C GLY A 274 -17.67 0.46 14.81
N THR A 275 -17.43 0.68 13.54
CA THR A 275 -16.08 0.94 13.02
C THR A 275 -15.75 2.43 13.02
N ALA A 276 -14.53 2.76 13.36
CA ALA A 276 -14.00 4.12 13.30
C ALA A 276 -12.73 4.18 12.44
N SER A 277 -12.22 5.38 12.19
CA SER A 277 -10.98 5.65 11.49
C SER A 277 -10.05 6.50 12.33
N LEU A 278 -8.75 6.26 12.25
CA LEU A 278 -7.71 7.13 12.78
C LEU A 278 -6.96 7.78 11.63
N GLN A 279 -6.79 9.08 11.71
CA GLN A 279 -5.92 9.84 10.81
C GLN A 279 -4.90 10.64 11.64
N THR A 280 -3.63 10.59 11.24
CA THR A 280 -2.61 11.48 11.84
C THR A 280 -2.77 12.91 11.34
N ALA A 281 -2.42 13.87 12.19
CA ALA A 281 -2.66 15.29 11.92
C ALA A 281 -1.81 15.84 10.76
N ILE A 282 -0.61 15.28 10.59
CA ILE A 282 0.36 15.69 9.57
C ILE A 282 0.97 14.40 8.99
N PRO A 283 1.06 14.26 7.67
CA PRO A 283 1.83 13.17 7.06
C PRO A 283 3.29 13.22 7.55
N MET A 284 3.81 12.09 8.00
CA MET A 284 5.20 11.95 8.43
C MET A 284 5.84 10.84 7.58
N PRO A 285 6.79 11.17 6.68
CA PRO A 285 7.36 10.20 5.73
C PRO A 285 7.90 8.94 6.38
N ASN A 286 8.48 9.06 7.59
CA ASN A 286 9.05 7.94 8.33
C ASN A 286 8.09 7.29 9.33
N LEU A 287 6.83 7.70 9.41
CA LEU A 287 5.82 7.05 10.24
C LEU A 287 5.10 5.98 9.42
N ARG A 288 4.94 4.79 10.00
CA ARG A 288 4.08 3.74 9.45
C ARG A 288 3.07 3.30 10.51
N LEU A 289 1.85 3.05 10.06
CA LEU A 289 0.76 2.55 10.89
C LEU A 289 0.40 1.13 10.43
N LEU A 290 0.57 0.16 11.34
CA LEU A 290 0.12 -1.20 11.13
C LEU A 290 -1.17 -1.43 11.94
N ASN A 291 -2.27 -1.73 11.25
CA ASN A 291 -3.56 -2.02 11.87
C ASN A 291 -3.78 -3.53 11.96
N LEU A 292 -3.80 -4.04 13.15
CA LEU A 292 -4.12 -5.44 13.43
C LEU A 292 -5.41 -5.55 14.24
N ASN A 293 -6.29 -6.45 13.83
CA ASN A 293 -7.45 -6.83 14.62
C ASN A 293 -7.27 -8.25 15.14
N LEU A 294 -7.37 -8.40 16.45
CA LEU A 294 -7.41 -9.69 17.11
C LEU A 294 -8.85 -10.23 17.07
N VAL A 295 -9.05 -11.30 16.33
CA VAL A 295 -10.34 -11.96 16.14
C VAL A 295 -10.35 -13.27 16.93
N ASN A 296 -11.46 -13.57 17.57
CA ASN A 296 -11.65 -14.78 18.41
C ASN A 296 -10.57 -14.96 19.50
N SER A 297 -9.94 -13.87 19.95
CA SER A 297 -8.86 -13.86 20.95
C SER A 297 -7.59 -14.66 20.57
N GLU A 298 -7.43 -15.06 19.33
CA GLU A 298 -6.31 -15.90 18.86
C GLU A 298 -5.61 -15.36 17.62
N THR A 299 -6.37 -14.83 16.66
CA THR A 299 -5.84 -14.57 15.32
C THR A 299 -5.77 -13.08 15.03
N PHE A 300 -4.57 -12.61 14.68
CA PHE A 300 -4.37 -11.26 14.19
C PHE A 300 -4.56 -11.20 12.68
N PHE A 301 -5.42 -10.31 12.23
CA PHE A 301 -5.57 -9.94 10.83
C PHE A 301 -5.07 -8.52 10.58
N ASN A 302 -4.33 -8.35 9.49
CA ASN A 302 -3.87 -7.03 9.04
C ASN A 302 -4.94 -6.37 8.17
N PHE A 303 -5.37 -5.18 8.57
CA PHE A 303 -6.32 -4.34 7.84
C PHE A 303 -5.68 -3.08 7.25
N SER A 304 -4.35 -3.01 7.22
CA SER A 304 -3.64 -1.84 6.70
C SER A 304 -3.61 -1.77 5.16
N CYS A 305 -3.93 -2.85 4.47
CA CYS A 305 -3.85 -2.89 3.00
C CYS A 305 -5.01 -2.12 2.37
N PHE A 306 -4.66 -1.07 1.65
CA PHE A 306 -5.51 -0.36 0.70
C PHE A 306 -4.76 -0.28 -0.62
N GLU A 307 -5.48 -0.34 -1.74
CA GLU A 307 -4.87 -0.05 -3.03
C GLU A 307 -4.49 1.42 -3.13
N ASN A 308 -3.44 1.67 -3.89
CA ASN A 308 -3.00 3.00 -4.26
C ASN A 308 -4.12 3.76 -5.01
N GLU A 309 -4.10 5.05 -4.91
CA GLU A 309 -5.05 6.06 -5.35
C GLU A 309 -5.53 5.96 -6.82
N ALA A 310 -4.93 5.10 -7.64
CA ALA A 310 -5.23 5.00 -9.08
C ALA A 310 -6.33 4.00 -9.44
N SER A 311 -6.73 3.08 -8.57
CA SER A 311 -7.78 2.11 -8.91
C SER A 311 -8.96 2.19 -7.94
N ASN A 312 -10.01 2.86 -8.38
CA ASN A 312 -11.30 2.87 -7.70
C ASN A 312 -12.02 1.52 -7.86
N ARG A 313 -11.35 0.40 -7.55
CA ARG A 313 -11.89 -0.95 -7.76
C ARG A 313 -11.80 -1.81 -6.51
N VAL A 314 -12.80 -2.62 -6.31
CA VAL A 314 -12.84 -3.70 -5.32
C VAL A 314 -12.94 -5.04 -6.01
N TYR A 315 -12.04 -5.95 -5.71
CA TYR A 315 -11.79 -7.12 -6.55
C TYR A 315 -12.47 -8.40 -6.13
N LEU A 316 -12.98 -8.48 -4.91
CA LEU A 316 -13.60 -9.71 -4.42
C LEU A 316 -14.88 -9.41 -3.64
N ILE A 317 -15.98 -9.31 -4.37
CA ILE A 317 -17.32 -9.14 -3.81
C ILE A 317 -18.09 -10.44 -3.99
N THR A 318 -18.61 -10.97 -2.91
CA THR A 318 -19.49 -12.14 -2.92
C THR A 318 -20.94 -11.69 -3.12
N ASN A 319 -21.78 -12.54 -3.69
CA ASN A 319 -23.21 -12.29 -3.76
C ASN A 319 -23.93 -12.57 -2.41
N SER A 320 -25.16 -12.15 -2.27
CA SER A 320 -25.97 -12.29 -1.05
C SER A 320 -26.24 -13.76 -0.65
N ASN A 321 -26.16 -14.71 -1.59
CA ASN A 321 -26.35 -16.14 -1.35
C ASN A 321 -25.04 -16.86 -0.96
N SER A 322 -23.91 -16.15 -0.93
CA SER A 322 -22.63 -16.74 -0.58
C SER A 322 -22.54 -17.06 0.92
N ALA A 323 -21.88 -18.17 1.25
CA ALA A 323 -21.56 -18.48 2.63
C ALA A 323 -20.51 -17.51 3.22
N ASN A 324 -19.65 -16.93 2.37
CA ASN A 324 -18.75 -15.85 2.76
C ASN A 324 -19.45 -14.50 2.54
N ILE A 325 -19.39 -13.63 3.53
CA ILE A 325 -20.05 -12.32 3.50
C ILE A 325 -19.01 -11.26 3.18
N SER A 326 -19.23 -10.51 2.11
CA SER A 326 -18.43 -9.32 1.80
C SER A 326 -19.15 -8.04 2.18
N GLU A 327 -18.43 -7.11 2.76
CA GLU A 327 -18.84 -5.73 3.04
C GLU A 327 -17.86 -4.79 2.35
N THR A 328 -18.37 -3.94 1.48
CA THR A 328 -17.58 -2.89 0.81
C THR A 328 -17.67 -1.61 1.61
N HIS A 329 -16.54 -1.10 2.07
CA HIS A 329 -16.42 0.18 2.74
C HIS A 329 -15.91 1.20 1.74
N ILE A 330 -16.65 2.28 1.54
CA ILE A 330 -16.28 3.44 0.74
C ILE A 330 -16.06 4.59 1.71
N ILE A 331 -14.87 5.11 1.79
CA ILE A 331 -14.45 6.10 2.78
C ILE A 331 -14.09 7.39 2.05
N ASN A 332 -14.73 8.49 2.38
CA ASN A 332 -14.37 9.79 1.84
C ASN A 332 -13.12 10.32 2.59
N THR A 333 -12.00 10.38 1.89
CA THR A 333 -10.74 10.91 2.41
C THR A 333 -10.45 12.34 1.97
N GLY A 334 -11.35 12.93 1.17
CA GLY A 334 -11.29 14.31 0.74
C GLY A 334 -11.87 15.29 1.77
N SER A 335 -11.85 16.58 1.42
CA SER A 335 -12.34 17.68 2.25
C SER A 335 -13.81 18.03 2.02
N ASP A 336 -14.40 17.54 0.94
CA ASP A 336 -15.76 17.87 0.51
C ASP A 336 -16.67 16.64 0.55
N THR A 337 -17.97 16.86 0.69
CA THR A 337 -18.97 15.79 0.57
C THR A 337 -18.97 15.24 -0.85
N VAL A 338 -18.97 13.91 -0.98
CA VAL A 338 -18.86 13.23 -2.27
C VAL A 338 -20.07 12.36 -2.57
N THR A 339 -20.46 12.34 -3.84
CA THR A 339 -21.37 11.33 -4.42
C THR A 339 -20.52 10.23 -5.04
N VAL A 340 -20.88 8.99 -4.79
CA VAL A 340 -20.14 7.82 -5.29
C VAL A 340 -21.08 7.00 -6.17
N THR A 341 -20.60 6.66 -7.36
CA THR A 341 -21.29 5.76 -8.29
C THR A 341 -20.49 4.48 -8.49
N GLY A 342 -21.12 3.44 -9.03
CA GLY A 342 -20.41 2.19 -9.30
C GLY A 342 -21.04 1.31 -10.35
N THR A 343 -20.21 0.43 -10.89
CA THR A 343 -20.56 -0.61 -11.87
C THR A 343 -19.96 -1.94 -11.44
N LEU A 344 -20.76 -3.00 -11.45
CA LEU A 344 -20.33 -4.33 -11.05
C LEU A 344 -20.03 -5.20 -12.27
N TYR A 345 -18.93 -5.93 -12.21
CA TYR A 345 -18.53 -6.89 -13.24
C TYR A 345 -18.37 -8.30 -12.64
N THR A 346 -18.90 -9.29 -13.32
CA THR A 346 -18.70 -10.69 -12.97
C THR A 346 -17.25 -11.13 -13.22
N SER A 347 -16.89 -12.32 -12.78
CA SER A 347 -15.57 -12.91 -13.09
C SER A 347 -15.32 -13.15 -14.58
N ALA A 348 -16.37 -13.14 -15.39
CA ALA A 348 -16.28 -13.22 -16.85
C ALA A 348 -16.13 -11.83 -17.54
N GLY A 349 -16.04 -10.74 -16.75
CA GLY A 349 -15.97 -9.37 -17.27
C GLY A 349 -17.30 -8.82 -17.78
N ALA A 350 -18.40 -9.56 -17.59
CA ALA A 350 -19.73 -9.07 -17.98
C ALA A 350 -20.27 -8.13 -16.91
N GLN A 351 -20.80 -6.97 -17.31
CA GLN A 351 -21.53 -6.08 -16.45
C GLN A 351 -22.75 -6.77 -15.83
N GLN A 352 -22.95 -6.53 -14.55
CA GLN A 352 -24.06 -7.07 -13.79
C GLN A 352 -24.96 -5.93 -13.27
N GLY A 353 -26.21 -5.91 -13.69
CA GLY A 353 -27.13 -4.81 -13.37
C GLY A 353 -26.86 -3.54 -14.18
N ASN A 354 -27.21 -2.38 -13.63
CA ASN A 354 -27.01 -1.08 -14.26
C ASN A 354 -25.61 -0.54 -14.00
N SER A 355 -25.07 0.27 -14.95
CA SER A 355 -23.80 0.98 -14.79
C SER A 355 -23.96 2.33 -14.12
N ASP A 356 -22.87 2.82 -13.52
CA ASP A 356 -22.76 4.16 -12.92
C ASP A 356 -23.88 4.51 -11.94
N VAL A 357 -24.34 3.50 -11.22
CA VAL A 357 -25.43 3.66 -10.26
C VAL A 357 -24.93 4.38 -9.03
N VAL A 358 -25.72 5.32 -8.50
CA VAL A 358 -25.41 5.99 -7.24
C VAL A 358 -25.41 4.97 -6.11
N LEU A 359 -24.25 4.68 -5.57
CA LEU A 359 -24.03 3.80 -4.42
C LEU A 359 -24.21 4.57 -3.10
N SER A 360 -23.82 5.83 -3.09
CA SER A 360 -24.08 6.76 -1.99
C SER A 360 -24.18 8.18 -2.53
N ALA A 361 -25.24 8.89 -2.18
CA ALA A 361 -25.50 10.23 -2.67
C ALA A 361 -24.72 11.33 -1.94
N ALA A 362 -24.26 11.06 -0.72
CA ALA A 362 -23.52 12.04 0.08
C ALA A 362 -22.72 11.33 1.18
N ILE A 363 -21.41 11.28 1.02
CA ILE A 363 -20.49 10.83 2.07
C ILE A 363 -19.71 12.06 2.53
N ALA A 364 -19.90 12.48 3.78
CA ALA A 364 -19.21 13.65 4.33
C ALA A 364 -17.70 13.37 4.49
N PRO A 365 -16.84 14.40 4.58
CA PRO A 365 -15.41 14.24 4.85
C PRO A 365 -15.15 13.35 6.07
N GLY A 366 -14.28 12.37 5.93
CA GLY A 366 -13.95 11.38 6.97
C GLY A 366 -15.02 10.33 7.23
N ALA A 367 -16.21 10.44 6.62
CA ALA A 367 -17.29 9.46 6.73
C ALA A 367 -17.09 8.27 5.80
N ARG A 368 -17.84 7.20 6.07
CA ARG A 368 -17.90 6.01 5.22
C ARG A 368 -19.34 5.56 4.96
N THR A 369 -19.51 4.92 3.82
CA THR A 369 -20.66 4.07 3.51
C THR A 369 -20.22 2.63 3.51
N ILE A 370 -21.00 1.75 4.14
CA ILE A 370 -20.78 0.31 4.16
C ILE A 370 -21.90 -0.34 3.35
N LEU A 371 -21.52 -1.10 2.34
CA LEU A 371 -22.46 -1.78 1.44
C LEU A 371 -22.28 -3.29 1.57
N SER A 372 -23.34 -3.98 1.97
CA SER A 372 -23.41 -5.43 1.89
C SER A 372 -23.64 -5.88 0.44
N ALA A 373 -23.48 -7.17 0.17
CA ALA A 373 -23.82 -7.75 -1.13
C ALA A 373 -25.29 -7.46 -1.53
N ASN A 374 -26.21 -7.53 -0.57
CA ASN A 374 -27.63 -7.26 -0.81
C ASN A 374 -27.89 -5.77 -1.12
N ASP A 375 -27.14 -4.86 -0.50
CA ASP A 375 -27.23 -3.42 -0.80
C ASP A 375 -26.76 -3.15 -2.23
N LEU A 376 -25.67 -3.80 -2.66
CA LEU A 376 -25.16 -3.71 -4.03
C LEU A 376 -26.13 -4.30 -5.04
N GLU A 377 -26.70 -5.48 -4.79
CA GLU A 377 -27.72 -6.11 -5.64
C GLU A 377 -28.93 -5.17 -5.81
N THR A 378 -29.39 -4.56 -4.72
CA THR A 378 -30.52 -3.63 -4.74
C THR A 378 -30.19 -2.34 -5.50
N ALA A 379 -29.05 -1.72 -5.20
CA ALA A 379 -28.66 -0.46 -5.84
C ALA A 379 -28.44 -0.63 -7.35
N LEU A 380 -27.76 -1.69 -7.75
CA LEU A 380 -27.44 -1.97 -9.16
C LEU A 380 -28.65 -2.53 -9.94
N GLY A 381 -29.74 -2.92 -9.28
CA GLY A 381 -30.83 -3.64 -9.92
C GLY A 381 -30.39 -4.99 -10.46
N ALA A 382 -29.44 -5.63 -9.80
CA ALA A 382 -28.85 -6.90 -10.20
C ALA A 382 -29.50 -8.06 -9.44
N GLU A 383 -29.62 -9.20 -10.10
CA GLU A 383 -29.84 -10.47 -9.38
C GLU A 383 -28.50 -10.95 -8.79
N ALA A 384 -28.55 -11.89 -7.84
CA ALA A 384 -27.36 -12.49 -7.29
C ALA A 384 -26.50 -13.13 -8.40
N TRP A 385 -25.24 -12.71 -8.49
CA TRP A 385 -24.31 -13.18 -9.51
C TRP A 385 -23.62 -14.49 -9.10
N SER A 386 -22.95 -15.16 -10.03
CA SER A 386 -22.20 -16.38 -9.77
C SER A 386 -20.71 -16.07 -9.58
N GLY A 387 -20.11 -16.62 -8.53
CA GLY A 387 -18.70 -16.43 -8.20
C GLY A 387 -18.38 -15.03 -7.64
N PRO A 388 -17.11 -14.71 -7.45
CA PRO A 388 -16.70 -13.38 -7.00
C PRO A 388 -16.80 -12.36 -8.13
N ALA A 389 -17.23 -11.14 -7.78
CA ALA A 389 -17.34 -10.01 -8.69
C ALA A 389 -16.29 -8.93 -8.39
N MET A 390 -16.16 -7.97 -9.30
CA MET A 390 -15.39 -6.75 -9.16
C MET A 390 -16.35 -5.56 -9.23
N LEU A 391 -16.23 -4.63 -8.30
CA LEU A 391 -16.95 -3.35 -8.33
C LEU A 391 -15.97 -2.25 -8.74
N GLU A 392 -16.27 -1.56 -9.80
CA GLU A 392 -15.64 -0.30 -10.17
C GLU A 392 -16.42 0.85 -9.54
N VAL A 393 -15.71 1.76 -8.90
CA VAL A 393 -16.31 2.89 -8.15
C VAL A 393 -15.77 4.18 -8.74
N SER A 394 -16.65 5.16 -8.93
CA SER A 394 -16.29 6.50 -9.43
C SER A 394 -16.70 7.57 -8.43
N SER A 395 -15.84 8.55 -8.26
CA SER A 395 -16.02 9.68 -7.35
C SER A 395 -15.32 10.93 -7.89
N GLU A 396 -15.83 12.12 -7.61
CA GLU A 396 -15.20 13.38 -7.97
C GLU A 396 -14.03 13.78 -7.04
N ASN A 397 -13.93 13.13 -5.89
CA ASN A 397 -12.91 13.41 -4.87
C ASN A 397 -12.26 12.11 -4.38
N ASN A 398 -11.22 12.25 -3.58
CA ASN A 398 -10.44 11.14 -3.03
C ASN A 398 -11.30 10.25 -2.12
N ILE A 399 -11.31 8.97 -2.43
CA ILE A 399 -11.94 7.92 -1.63
C ILE A 399 -10.95 6.79 -1.39
N ASP A 400 -11.07 6.13 -0.24
CA ASP A 400 -10.43 4.85 0.02
C ASP A 400 -11.48 3.73 -0.03
N LEU A 401 -11.07 2.57 -0.54
CA LEU A 401 -11.92 1.39 -0.66
C LEU A 401 -11.36 0.24 0.17
N MET A 402 -12.21 -0.44 0.91
CA MET A 402 -11.86 -1.64 1.68
C MET A 402 -12.94 -2.69 1.51
N VAL A 403 -12.55 -3.95 1.35
CA VAL A 403 -13.49 -5.08 1.41
C VAL A 403 -13.17 -5.95 2.61
N ARG A 404 -14.14 -6.11 3.48
CA ARG A 404 -14.11 -7.11 4.56
C ARG A 404 -14.80 -8.37 4.07
N LEU A 405 -14.10 -9.48 4.11
CA LEU A 405 -14.66 -10.80 3.82
C LEU A 405 -14.74 -11.60 5.13
N THR A 406 -15.95 -11.97 5.52
CA THR A 406 -16.19 -12.81 6.71
C THR A 406 -16.58 -14.20 6.25
N ASN A 407 -15.87 -15.22 6.70
CA ASN A 407 -16.20 -16.60 6.41
C ASN A 407 -17.25 -17.17 7.41
N PRO A 408 -17.81 -18.36 7.18
CA PRO A 408 -18.79 -18.96 8.09
C PRO A 408 -18.31 -19.23 9.52
N SER A 409 -17.01 -19.27 9.76
CA SER A 409 -16.44 -19.41 11.12
C SER A 409 -16.22 -18.05 11.82
N GLY A 410 -16.62 -16.94 11.20
CA GLY A 410 -16.48 -15.61 11.77
C GLY A 410 -15.10 -14.97 11.57
N LEU A 411 -14.22 -15.60 10.78
CA LEU A 411 -12.91 -15.03 10.45
C LEU A 411 -13.07 -13.94 9.40
N ILE A 412 -12.39 -12.82 9.60
CA ILE A 412 -12.48 -11.62 8.77
C ILE A 412 -11.14 -11.39 8.09
N SER A 413 -11.18 -11.02 6.82
CA SER A 413 -9.99 -10.67 6.02
C SER A 413 -10.28 -9.43 5.18
N ASN A 414 -9.27 -8.59 4.97
CA ASN A 414 -9.28 -7.57 3.92
C ASN A 414 -8.79 -8.21 2.62
N THR A 415 -9.60 -8.14 1.58
CA THR A 415 -9.32 -8.79 0.28
C THR A 415 -8.95 -7.81 -0.82
N ASN A 416 -8.73 -6.54 -0.48
CA ASN A 416 -8.43 -5.51 -1.47
C ASN A 416 -6.92 -5.28 -1.70
N CYS A 417 -6.06 -6.09 -1.10
CA CYS A 417 -4.63 -6.07 -1.39
C CYS A 417 -4.35 -6.82 -2.70
N VAL A 418 -4.17 -6.07 -3.77
CA VAL A 418 -3.80 -6.58 -5.09
C VAL A 418 -2.41 -6.05 -5.43
N THR A 419 -1.52 -6.93 -5.86
CA THR A 419 -0.19 -6.55 -6.30
C THR A 419 -0.07 -6.66 -7.82
N GLN A 420 0.56 -5.70 -8.44
CA GLN A 420 0.91 -5.75 -9.87
C GLN A 420 2.21 -6.55 -10.11
N GLY A 421 2.85 -6.98 -9.04
CA GLY A 421 4.12 -7.68 -9.10
C GLY A 421 4.09 -8.97 -9.91
N ALA A 422 5.22 -9.27 -10.52
CA ALA A 422 5.38 -10.43 -11.39
C ALA A 422 5.58 -11.75 -10.62
N VAL A 423 5.80 -11.72 -9.31
CA VAL A 423 6.16 -12.90 -8.51
C VAL A 423 5.20 -13.08 -7.33
N HIS A 424 4.57 -14.23 -7.24
CA HIS A 424 3.63 -14.57 -6.18
C HIS A 424 4.05 -15.82 -5.42
N ASN A 425 3.75 -15.85 -4.12
CA ASN A 425 4.03 -17.01 -3.28
C ASN A 425 2.92 -18.07 -3.43
N LEU A 426 3.30 -19.24 -3.91
CA LEU A 426 2.40 -20.39 -4.01
C LEU A 426 2.84 -21.46 -3.00
N GLU A 427 1.87 -22.03 -2.26
CA GLU A 427 2.10 -23.21 -1.44
C GLU A 427 2.24 -24.44 -2.32
N GLY A 428 3.17 -25.34 -1.97
CA GLY A 428 3.42 -26.57 -2.71
C GLY A 428 2.35 -27.63 -2.49
N SER A 429 2.38 -28.68 -3.30
CA SER A 429 1.44 -29.82 -3.21
C SER A 429 1.63 -30.67 -1.93
N ASP A 430 2.69 -30.45 -1.18
CA ASP A 430 2.98 -31.05 0.12
C ASP A 430 2.39 -30.24 1.30
N SER A 431 1.85 -29.05 1.03
CA SER A 431 1.10 -28.25 2.00
C SER A 431 -0.34 -28.72 2.11
N ASN A 432 -0.93 -28.59 3.30
CA ASN A 432 -2.36 -28.75 3.49
C ASN A 432 -3.18 -27.54 3.04
N ASP A 433 -2.49 -26.42 2.75
CA ASP A 433 -3.10 -25.19 2.31
C ASP A 433 -3.26 -25.17 0.79
N THR A 434 -4.34 -24.58 0.31
CA THR A 434 -4.60 -24.42 -1.13
C THR A 434 -4.40 -22.95 -1.51
N THR A 435 -3.52 -22.72 -2.47
CA THR A 435 -3.32 -21.38 -3.03
C THR A 435 -4.23 -21.18 -4.24
N TYR A 436 -4.88 -20.02 -4.28
CA TYR A 436 -5.65 -19.55 -5.43
C TYR A 436 -4.98 -18.30 -5.99
N VAL A 437 -4.71 -18.30 -7.28
CA VAL A 437 -4.25 -17.11 -8.02
C VAL A 437 -5.41 -16.61 -8.88
N ARG A 438 -5.72 -15.35 -8.77
CA ARG A 438 -6.74 -14.70 -9.59
C ARG A 438 -6.07 -13.69 -10.50
N PHE A 439 -6.23 -13.85 -11.81
CA PHE A 439 -5.83 -12.85 -12.80
C PHE A 439 -6.99 -11.90 -13.03
N ILE A 440 -6.72 -10.62 -12.99
CA ILE A 440 -7.73 -9.57 -13.15
C ILE A 440 -7.27 -8.64 -14.27
N ASN A 441 -8.07 -8.54 -15.32
CA ASN A 441 -7.85 -7.56 -16.37
C ASN A 441 -8.46 -6.23 -15.93
N GLN A 442 -7.64 -5.24 -15.70
CA GLN A 442 -8.05 -3.90 -15.27
C GLN A 442 -8.24 -2.94 -16.47
N GLY A 443 -7.79 -3.35 -17.66
CA GLY A 443 -7.88 -2.54 -18.87
C GLY A 443 -9.14 -2.81 -19.69
N ASP A 444 -9.42 -1.91 -20.64
CA ASP A 444 -10.56 -1.97 -21.55
C ASP A 444 -10.36 -2.92 -22.73
N SER A 445 -9.16 -3.47 -22.87
CA SER A 445 -8.79 -4.39 -23.95
C SER A 445 -8.70 -5.82 -23.45
N VAL A 446 -9.07 -6.78 -24.29
CA VAL A 446 -8.93 -8.21 -24.00
C VAL A 446 -7.46 -8.58 -23.86
N ILE A 447 -7.10 -9.23 -22.77
CA ILE A 447 -5.80 -9.90 -22.59
C ILE A 447 -5.98 -11.34 -23.05
N SER A 448 -5.33 -11.73 -24.15
CA SER A 448 -5.55 -13.03 -24.81
C SER A 448 -4.50 -14.08 -24.47
N ASP A 449 -3.42 -13.72 -23.80
CA ASP A 449 -2.29 -14.63 -23.55
C ASP A 449 -1.54 -14.23 -22.27
N VAL A 450 -1.98 -14.77 -21.15
CA VAL A 450 -1.28 -14.63 -19.87
C VAL A 450 -0.35 -15.82 -19.70
N ARG A 451 0.95 -15.56 -19.59
CA ARG A 451 1.97 -16.59 -19.47
C ARG A 451 2.84 -16.35 -18.24
N GLY A 452 3.34 -17.44 -17.69
CA GLY A 452 4.29 -17.36 -16.60
C GLY A 452 4.96 -18.70 -16.31
N PRO A 453 6.23 -18.70 -15.91
CA PRO A 453 6.89 -19.87 -15.36
C PRO A 453 6.56 -20.03 -13.86
N LEU A 454 6.55 -21.26 -13.40
CA LEU A 454 6.52 -21.60 -11.99
C LEU A 454 7.95 -21.94 -11.53
N TYR A 455 8.39 -21.34 -10.44
CA TYR A 455 9.73 -21.57 -9.90
C TYR A 455 9.66 -22.31 -8.56
N ASN A 456 10.61 -23.20 -8.33
CA ASN A 456 10.86 -23.78 -7.01
C ASN A 456 11.65 -22.80 -6.11
N LEU A 457 11.93 -23.21 -4.88
CA LEU A 457 12.69 -22.40 -3.92
C LEU A 457 14.10 -22.00 -4.41
N ASN A 458 14.69 -22.79 -5.30
CA ASN A 458 16.02 -22.54 -5.84
C ASN A 458 16.00 -21.69 -7.14
N GLY A 459 14.85 -21.12 -7.51
CA GLY A 459 14.70 -20.34 -8.73
C GLY A 459 14.69 -21.18 -10.02
N SER A 460 14.64 -22.50 -9.93
CA SER A 460 14.54 -23.36 -11.10
C SER A 460 13.11 -23.52 -11.56
N VAL A 461 12.88 -23.49 -12.87
CA VAL A 461 11.55 -23.67 -13.46
C VAL A 461 11.01 -25.07 -13.15
N ILE A 462 9.77 -25.13 -12.64
CA ILE A 462 9.00 -26.36 -12.46
C ILE A 462 8.13 -26.56 -13.70
N GLY A 463 8.30 -27.69 -14.39
CA GLY A 463 7.53 -27.98 -15.59
C GLY A 463 8.02 -27.22 -16.83
N THR A 464 7.09 -26.67 -17.61
CA THR A 464 7.41 -25.97 -18.85
C THR A 464 7.57 -24.45 -18.59
N ALA A 465 8.67 -23.89 -19.04
CA ALA A 465 8.87 -22.43 -19.00
C ALA A 465 7.84 -21.73 -19.88
N ASN A 466 7.39 -20.56 -19.44
CA ASN A 466 6.43 -19.73 -20.18
C ASN A 466 5.11 -20.45 -20.51
N THR A 467 4.59 -21.20 -19.54
CA THR A 467 3.30 -21.91 -19.68
C THR A 467 2.17 -20.89 -19.83
N GLN A 468 1.26 -21.14 -20.77
CA GLN A 468 0.03 -20.36 -20.86
C GLN A 468 -0.86 -20.67 -19.65
N LEU A 469 -1.21 -19.63 -18.91
CA LEU A 469 -2.03 -19.72 -17.69
C LEU A 469 -3.50 -19.42 -18.00
N PHE A 470 -3.73 -18.60 -19.05
CA PHE A 470 -5.07 -18.22 -19.50
C PHE A 470 -5.02 -17.88 -21.01
#